data_13b9fa9a45c10d9bcb49ea52e278b8fa
#
_entry.id   13b9fa9a45c10d9bcb49ea52e278b8fa
#
_cell.length_a   1.000
_cell.length_b   1.000
_cell.length_c   1.000
_cell.angle_alpha   90.00
_cell.angle_beta   90.00
_cell.angle_gamma   90.00
#
_symmetry.space_group_name_H-M   'P 1'
#
loop_
_entity.id
_entity.type
_entity.pdbx_description
1 polymer ?
#
loop_
_entity_poly.entity_id
_entity_poly.type
_entity_poly.pdbx_seq_one_letter_code
_entity_poly.pdbx_strand_id
1 'polypeptide(L)'
;MNQIEIIAVVFSLLSVILAVKNNFLTWPVGIVGVIFYGILFYQTKTWGNMYLQFIFVAQSLYGWYNWNKDKTILPIEKLDKHDVNLFAITTGLLCFFISFVLLMTGDKQPYLDGITTGLSIVGTLLLAFKKIDNWYYWIAADVLYIYLFY
;
A
#
# COMPACT_ATOMS: atom_id res chain seq x y z
N MET A 1 5.73 22.25 1.80
CA MET A 1 6.17 20.90 1.43
C MET A 1 7.68 20.87 1.32
N ASN A 2 8.33 19.92 1.98
CA ASN A 2 9.78 19.71 1.85
C ASN A 2 10.07 19.09 0.45
N GLN A 3 11.27 19.32 -0.09
CA GLN A 3 11.68 18.73 -1.38
C GLN A 3 11.54 17.19 -1.40
N ILE A 4 11.89 16.53 -0.29
CA ILE A 4 11.75 15.09 -0.12
C ILE A 4 10.28 14.66 -0.24
N GLU A 5 9.37 15.40 0.37
CA GLU A 5 7.93 15.16 0.30
C GLU A 5 7.40 15.30 -1.12
N ILE A 6 7.82 16.36 -1.85
CA ILE A 6 7.43 16.56 -3.25
C ILE A 6 7.86 15.37 -4.11
N ILE A 7 9.12 14.93 -3.96
CA ILE A 7 9.65 13.79 -4.71
C ILE A 7 8.84 12.52 -4.38
N ALA A 8 8.59 12.26 -3.09
CA ALA A 8 7.81 11.11 -2.65
C ALA A 8 6.41 11.09 -3.29
N VAL A 9 5.69 12.21 -3.25
CA VAL A 9 4.35 12.36 -3.83
C VAL A 9 4.38 12.18 -5.35
N VAL A 10 5.32 12.81 -6.06
CA VAL A 10 5.43 12.71 -7.52
C VAL A 10 5.67 11.26 -7.96
N PHE A 11 6.62 10.56 -7.33
CA PHE A 11 6.91 9.16 -7.67
C PHE A 11 5.74 8.22 -7.31
N SER A 12 5.04 8.47 -6.21
CA SER A 12 3.85 7.70 -5.85
C SER A 12 2.72 7.89 -6.86
N LEU A 13 2.43 9.13 -7.27
CA LEU A 13 1.42 9.41 -8.30
C LEU A 13 1.79 8.78 -9.65
N LEU A 14 3.05 8.88 -10.07
CA LEU A 14 3.53 8.24 -11.30
C LEU A 14 3.38 6.72 -11.22
N SER A 15 3.68 6.12 -10.07
CA SER A 15 3.47 4.68 -9.84
C SER A 15 2.01 4.29 -10.01
N VAL A 16 1.07 5.04 -9.43
CA VAL A 16 -0.38 4.78 -9.59
C VAL A 16 -0.82 4.89 -11.05
N ILE A 17 -0.36 5.92 -11.78
CA ILE A 17 -0.66 6.09 -13.22
C ILE A 17 -0.14 4.88 -14.02
N LEU A 18 1.06 4.39 -13.71
CA LEU A 18 1.63 3.20 -14.35
C LEU A 18 0.87 1.93 -13.97
N ALA A 19 0.38 1.82 -12.73
CA ALA A 19 -0.46 0.70 -12.28
C ALA A 19 -1.77 0.64 -13.06
N VAL A 20 -2.45 1.78 -13.25
CA VAL A 20 -3.66 1.88 -14.08
C VAL A 20 -3.41 1.42 -15.52
N LYS A 21 -2.23 1.74 -16.06
CA LYS A 21 -1.81 1.31 -17.40
C LYS A 21 -1.30 -0.14 -17.46
N ASN A 22 -1.38 -0.89 -16.36
CA ASN A 22 -0.84 -2.25 -16.23
C ASN A 22 0.64 -2.34 -16.66
N ASN A 23 1.42 -1.30 -16.35
CA ASN A 23 2.83 -1.21 -16.73
C ASN A 23 3.72 -1.67 -15.56
N PHE A 24 4.64 -2.61 -15.81
CA PHE A 24 5.53 -3.17 -14.80
C PHE A 24 6.44 -2.13 -14.12
N LEU A 25 6.66 -0.98 -14.77
CA LEU A 25 7.44 0.13 -14.20
C LEU A 25 6.77 0.77 -12.97
N THR A 26 5.49 0.43 -12.70
CA THR A 26 4.82 0.84 -11.47
C THR A 26 5.63 0.48 -10.23
N TRP A 27 6.27 -0.69 -10.23
CA TRP A 27 7.01 -1.21 -9.08
C TRP A 27 8.31 -0.46 -8.81
N PRO A 28 9.27 -0.34 -9.76
CA PRO A 28 10.50 0.41 -9.49
C PRO A 28 10.22 1.90 -9.22
N VAL A 29 9.26 2.51 -9.89
CA VAL A 29 8.86 3.90 -9.65
C VAL A 29 8.24 4.04 -8.25
N GLY A 30 7.39 3.10 -7.85
CA GLY A 30 6.79 3.05 -6.51
C GLY A 30 7.83 2.87 -5.41
N ILE A 31 8.84 2.02 -5.62
CA ILE A 31 9.94 1.82 -4.65
C ILE A 31 10.65 3.15 -4.37
N VAL A 32 10.91 3.97 -5.39
CA VAL A 32 11.52 5.30 -5.20
C VAL A 32 10.63 6.16 -4.29
N GLY A 33 9.32 6.23 -4.55
CA GLY A 33 8.38 6.97 -3.70
C GLY A 33 8.40 6.49 -2.25
N VAL A 34 8.33 5.17 -2.05
CA VAL A 34 8.34 4.54 -0.71
C VAL A 34 9.66 4.83 0.04
N ILE A 35 10.81 4.83 -0.64
CA ILE A 35 12.10 5.17 -0.02
C ILE A 35 12.09 6.63 0.45
N PHE A 36 11.62 7.57 -0.38
CA PHE A 36 11.54 8.97 0.00
C PHE A 36 10.57 9.22 1.16
N TYR A 37 9.42 8.51 1.22
CA TYR A 37 8.54 8.52 2.38
C TYR A 37 9.24 7.94 3.63
N GLY A 38 10.02 6.88 3.49
CA GLY A 38 10.81 6.32 4.59
C GLY A 38 11.80 7.34 5.17
N ILE A 39 12.50 8.09 4.31
CA ILE A 39 13.41 9.17 4.73
C ILE A 39 12.62 10.29 5.43
N LEU A 40 11.47 10.68 4.90
CA LEU A 40 10.61 11.70 5.50
C LEU A 40 10.16 11.28 6.91
N PHE A 41 9.67 10.05 7.07
CA PHE A 41 9.22 9.52 8.36
C PHE A 41 10.37 9.35 9.36
N TYR A 42 11.57 9.03 8.90
CA TYR A 42 12.77 9.06 9.74
C TYR A 42 13.06 10.47 10.26
N GLN A 43 13.02 11.48 9.39
CA GLN A 43 13.27 12.88 9.76
C GLN A 43 12.21 13.44 10.73
N THR A 44 10.94 13.04 10.55
CA THR A 44 9.82 13.45 11.43
C THR A 44 9.70 12.59 12.67
N LYS A 45 10.60 11.60 12.87
CA LYS A 45 10.61 10.64 13.99
C LYS A 45 9.30 9.85 14.10
N THR A 46 8.62 9.63 12.99
CA THR A 46 7.40 8.83 12.90
C THR A 46 7.77 7.37 12.64
N TRP A 47 8.31 6.72 13.66
CA TRP A 47 8.95 5.40 13.55
C TRP A 47 8.03 4.31 13.01
N GLY A 48 6.75 4.29 13.43
CA GLY A 48 5.76 3.33 12.95
C GLY A 48 5.58 3.40 11.43
N ASN A 49 5.38 4.60 10.90
CA ASN A 49 5.25 4.83 9.47
C ASN A 49 6.54 4.50 8.70
N MET A 50 7.70 4.76 9.30
CA MET A 50 9.00 4.38 8.71
C MET A 50 9.11 2.86 8.56
N TYR A 51 8.80 2.09 9.61
CA TYR A 51 8.84 0.62 9.55
C TYR A 51 7.85 0.06 8.51
N LEU A 52 6.72 0.71 8.35
CA LEU A 52 5.74 0.34 7.33
C LEU A 52 6.30 0.43 5.91
N GLN A 53 7.18 1.41 5.65
CA GLN A 53 7.81 1.54 4.33
C GLN A 53 8.67 0.33 3.97
N PHE A 54 9.29 -0.36 4.93
CA PHE A 54 10.00 -1.62 4.65
C PHE A 54 9.06 -2.72 4.15
N ILE A 55 7.84 -2.80 4.69
CA ILE A 55 6.82 -3.73 4.22
C ILE A 55 6.44 -3.40 2.78
N PHE A 56 6.19 -2.12 2.48
CA PHE A 56 5.86 -1.69 1.12
C PHE A 56 7.00 -1.89 0.12
N VAL A 57 8.26 -1.71 0.53
CA VAL A 57 9.41 -2.06 -0.33
C VAL A 57 9.42 -3.57 -0.63
N ALA A 58 9.25 -4.41 0.40
CA ALA A 58 9.23 -5.86 0.20
C ALA A 58 8.10 -6.30 -0.73
N GLN A 59 6.89 -5.75 -0.54
CA GLN A 59 5.74 -6.01 -1.43
C GLN A 59 5.99 -5.52 -2.86
N SER A 60 6.61 -4.36 -3.01
CA SER A 60 6.93 -3.81 -4.34
C SER A 60 7.98 -4.64 -5.06
N LEU A 61 8.99 -5.14 -4.36
CA LEU A 61 9.98 -6.08 -4.93
C LEU A 61 9.32 -7.39 -5.35
N TYR A 62 8.40 -7.91 -4.53
CA TYR A 62 7.63 -9.10 -4.88
C TYR A 62 6.73 -8.86 -6.10
N GLY A 63 6.01 -7.74 -6.15
CA GLY A 63 5.16 -7.37 -7.27
C GLY A 63 5.98 -7.20 -8.56
N TRP A 64 7.14 -6.55 -8.47
CA TRP A 64 8.07 -6.42 -9.60
C TRP A 64 8.53 -7.78 -10.12
N TYR A 65 8.96 -8.66 -9.22
CA TYR A 65 9.34 -10.03 -9.59
C TYR A 65 8.17 -10.77 -10.25
N ASN A 66 7.00 -10.73 -9.65
CA ASN A 66 5.82 -11.44 -10.15
C ASN A 66 5.35 -10.94 -11.53
N TRP A 67 5.37 -9.61 -11.74
CA TRP A 67 4.97 -9.02 -13.02
C TRP A 67 6.01 -9.22 -14.13
N ASN A 68 7.27 -9.45 -13.78
CA ASN A 68 8.36 -9.64 -14.75
C ASN A 68 8.64 -11.12 -15.06
N LYS A 69 8.18 -12.03 -14.20
CA LYS A 69 8.36 -13.48 -14.36
C LYS A 69 7.65 -14.01 -15.60
N ASP A 70 6.43 -13.54 -15.82
CA ASP A 70 5.63 -13.93 -16.98
C ASP A 70 5.70 -12.84 -18.05
N LYS A 71 6.53 -13.05 -19.07
CA LYS A 71 6.61 -12.18 -20.25
C LYS A 71 5.31 -12.17 -21.07
N THR A 72 4.39 -13.08 -20.80
CA THR A 72 3.00 -13.03 -21.28
C THR A 72 2.26 -11.99 -20.45
N ILE A 73 1.52 -11.11 -21.13
CA ILE A 73 0.59 -10.16 -20.48
C ILE A 73 -0.46 -11.00 -19.77
N LEU A 74 -0.22 -11.29 -18.48
CA LEU A 74 -1.24 -11.95 -17.66
C LEU A 74 -2.47 -11.03 -17.61
N PRO A 75 -3.64 -11.53 -17.95
CA PRO A 75 -4.85 -10.74 -17.87
C PRO A 75 -5.08 -10.28 -16.43
N ILE A 76 -5.62 -9.07 -16.29
CA ILE A 76 -6.12 -8.62 -15.00
C ILE A 76 -7.37 -9.42 -14.69
N GLU A 77 -7.37 -10.10 -13.55
CA GLU A 77 -8.46 -10.97 -13.14
C GLU A 77 -9.22 -10.37 -11.95
N LYS A 78 -10.45 -10.85 -11.75
CA LYS A 78 -11.21 -10.63 -10.51
C LYS A 78 -10.91 -11.75 -9.52
N LEU A 79 -11.05 -11.44 -8.23
CA LEU A 79 -11.11 -12.47 -7.20
C LEU A 79 -12.36 -13.34 -7.41
N ASP A 80 -12.24 -14.63 -7.20
CA ASP A 80 -13.41 -15.50 -7.08
C ASP A 80 -14.11 -15.31 -5.72
N LYS A 81 -15.31 -15.89 -5.54
CA LYS A 81 -16.08 -15.70 -4.31
C LYS A 81 -15.39 -16.25 -3.07
N HIS A 82 -14.62 -17.30 -3.21
CA HIS A 82 -13.87 -17.91 -2.12
C HIS A 82 -12.73 -16.99 -1.70
N ASP A 83 -11.97 -16.48 -2.65
CA ASP A 83 -10.86 -15.58 -2.42
C ASP A 83 -11.33 -14.23 -1.86
N VAL A 84 -12.46 -13.69 -2.32
CA VAL A 84 -13.06 -12.47 -1.74
C VAL A 84 -13.30 -12.63 -0.24
N ASN A 85 -13.89 -13.75 0.19
CA ASN A 85 -14.13 -13.99 1.61
C ASN A 85 -12.83 -14.14 2.39
N LEU A 86 -11.85 -14.87 1.83
CA LEU A 86 -10.55 -15.07 2.46
C LEU A 86 -9.81 -13.73 2.63
N PHE A 87 -9.75 -12.91 1.58
CA PHE A 87 -9.11 -11.59 1.65
C PHE A 87 -9.85 -10.64 2.59
N ALA A 88 -11.19 -10.67 2.64
CA ALA A 88 -11.97 -9.85 3.56
C ALA A 88 -11.67 -10.21 5.03
N ILE A 89 -11.66 -11.51 5.37
CA ILE A 89 -11.34 -11.98 6.73
C ILE A 89 -9.89 -11.60 7.07
N THR A 90 -8.94 -11.88 6.18
CA THR A 90 -7.52 -11.57 6.38
C THR A 90 -7.32 -10.07 6.58
N THR A 91 -8.00 -9.23 5.80
CA THR A 91 -7.96 -7.78 5.96
C THR A 91 -8.48 -7.36 7.32
N GLY A 92 -9.62 -7.88 7.75
CA GLY A 92 -10.20 -7.58 9.08
C GLY A 92 -9.25 -7.94 10.21
N LEU A 93 -8.64 -9.13 10.16
CA LEU A 93 -7.66 -9.57 11.15
C LEU A 93 -6.39 -8.70 11.14
N LEU A 94 -5.89 -8.33 9.96
CA LEU A 94 -4.73 -7.48 9.80
C LEU A 94 -4.99 -6.06 10.35
N CYS A 95 -6.13 -5.46 9.99
CA CYS A 95 -6.55 -4.16 10.51
C CYS A 95 -6.66 -4.19 12.04
N PHE A 96 -7.29 -5.23 12.60
CA PHE A 96 -7.39 -5.40 14.04
C PHE A 96 -6.01 -5.51 14.71
N PHE A 97 -5.14 -6.36 14.17
CA PHE A 97 -3.79 -6.57 14.71
C PHE A 97 -2.96 -5.28 14.68
N ILE A 98 -2.96 -4.55 13.54
CA ILE A 98 -2.21 -3.30 13.41
C ILE A 98 -2.78 -2.25 14.35
N SER A 99 -4.11 -2.10 14.42
CA SER A 99 -4.76 -1.17 15.35
C SER A 99 -4.39 -1.46 16.80
N PHE A 100 -4.35 -2.74 17.16
CA PHE A 100 -3.95 -3.17 18.51
C PHE A 100 -2.49 -2.81 18.81
N VAL A 101 -1.57 -3.06 17.87
CA VAL A 101 -0.16 -2.68 18.02
C VAL A 101 -0.01 -1.15 18.15
N LEU A 102 -0.69 -0.37 17.29
CA LEU A 102 -0.66 1.08 17.35
C LEU A 102 -1.21 1.62 18.68
N LEU A 103 -2.30 1.02 19.18
CA LEU A 103 -2.85 1.36 20.50
C LEU A 103 -1.81 1.15 21.60
N MET A 104 -1.05 0.05 21.56
CA MET A 104 0.00 -0.26 22.56
C MET A 104 1.20 0.70 22.46
N THR A 105 1.46 1.27 21.28
CA THR A 105 2.55 2.24 21.08
C THR A 105 2.14 3.69 21.40
N GLY A 106 0.89 3.91 21.78
CA GLY A 106 0.38 5.24 22.15
C GLY A 106 0.08 6.14 20.94
N ASP A 107 -0.24 5.53 19.81
CA ASP A 107 -0.68 6.26 18.62
C ASP A 107 -1.95 7.07 18.92
N LYS A 108 -2.09 8.24 18.28
CA LYS A 108 -3.22 9.16 18.54
C LYS A 108 -4.53 8.67 17.91
N GLN A 109 -4.46 7.94 16.80
CA GLN A 109 -5.62 7.46 16.05
C GLN A 109 -5.46 5.99 15.63
N PRO A 110 -5.17 5.07 16.58
CA PRO A 110 -4.71 3.72 16.29
C PRO A 110 -5.68 2.91 15.45
N TYR A 111 -6.97 3.13 15.60
CA TYR A 111 -7.99 2.39 14.84
C TYR A 111 -8.01 2.83 13.36
N LEU A 112 -7.98 4.14 13.13
CA LEU A 112 -8.06 4.68 11.78
C LEU A 112 -6.76 4.39 11.01
N ASP A 113 -5.61 4.64 11.64
CA ASP A 113 -4.30 4.34 11.07
C ASP A 113 -4.10 2.82 10.85
N GLY A 114 -4.61 1.99 11.75
CA GLY A 114 -4.56 0.55 11.60
C GLY A 114 -5.43 0.03 10.45
N ILE A 115 -6.62 0.59 10.26
CA ILE A 115 -7.52 0.20 9.17
C ILE A 115 -6.94 0.66 7.83
N THR A 116 -6.52 1.92 7.70
CA THR A 116 -5.95 2.45 6.44
C THR A 116 -4.69 1.70 6.05
N THR A 117 -3.84 1.38 7.02
CA THR A 117 -2.63 0.57 6.82
C THR A 117 -2.96 -0.85 6.36
N GLY A 118 -3.88 -1.53 7.02
CA GLY A 118 -4.29 -2.88 6.64
C GLY A 118 -4.87 -2.93 5.23
N LEU A 119 -5.73 -1.99 4.88
CA LEU A 119 -6.28 -1.85 3.53
C LEU A 119 -5.17 -1.61 2.48
N SER A 120 -4.20 -0.74 2.77
CA SER A 120 -3.09 -0.43 1.86
C SER A 120 -2.17 -1.64 1.63
N ILE A 121 -1.89 -2.43 2.68
CA ILE A 121 -1.09 -3.65 2.56
C ILE A 121 -1.80 -4.66 1.66
N VAL A 122 -3.09 -4.92 1.89
CA VAL A 122 -3.84 -5.88 1.09
C VAL A 122 -4.05 -5.37 -0.33
N GLY A 123 -4.34 -4.08 -0.52
CA GLY A 123 -4.44 -3.45 -1.84
C GLY A 123 -3.16 -3.64 -2.66
N THR A 124 -1.99 -3.42 -2.04
CA THR A 124 -0.68 -3.63 -2.71
C THR A 124 -0.45 -5.09 -3.07
N LEU A 125 -0.83 -6.03 -2.20
CA LEU A 125 -0.72 -7.47 -2.49
C LEU A 125 -1.63 -7.88 -3.65
N LEU A 126 -2.88 -7.43 -3.66
CA LEU A 126 -3.82 -7.70 -4.75
C LEU A 126 -3.33 -7.12 -6.08
N LEU A 127 -2.73 -5.92 -6.06
CA LEU A 127 -2.08 -5.35 -7.23
C LEU A 127 -0.92 -6.22 -7.71
N ALA A 128 -0.09 -6.73 -6.78
CA ALA A 128 1.01 -7.64 -7.12
C ALA A 128 0.52 -8.95 -7.76
N PHE A 129 -0.67 -9.43 -7.39
CA PHE A 129 -1.34 -10.59 -7.99
C PHE A 129 -2.17 -10.24 -9.23
N LYS A 130 -2.11 -9.01 -9.74
CA LYS A 130 -2.91 -8.51 -10.88
C LYS A 130 -4.42 -8.69 -10.68
N LYS A 131 -4.90 -8.56 -9.45
CA LYS A 131 -6.32 -8.60 -9.14
C LYS A 131 -6.92 -7.19 -9.19
N ILE A 132 -7.97 -7.01 -10.02
CA ILE A 132 -8.61 -5.69 -10.19
C ILE A 132 -9.26 -5.19 -8.89
N ASP A 133 -9.58 -6.11 -8.00
CA ASP A 133 -10.18 -5.84 -6.69
C ASP A 133 -9.27 -4.98 -5.79
N ASN A 134 -7.97 -4.86 -6.10
CA ASN A 134 -7.05 -3.96 -5.41
C ASN A 134 -7.59 -2.52 -5.32
N TRP A 135 -8.31 -2.05 -6.34
CA TRP A 135 -8.84 -0.68 -6.40
C TRP A 135 -9.91 -0.41 -5.34
N TYR A 136 -10.71 -1.42 -4.95
CA TYR A 136 -11.67 -1.26 -3.85
C TYR A 136 -10.96 -0.98 -2.52
N TYR A 137 -9.83 -1.64 -2.28
CA TYR A 137 -9.02 -1.45 -1.08
C TYR A 137 -8.35 -0.08 -1.06
N TRP A 138 -7.78 0.36 -2.20
CA TRP A 138 -7.18 1.68 -2.32
C TRP A 138 -8.19 2.80 -2.17
N ILE A 139 -9.33 2.74 -2.85
CA ILE A 139 -10.39 3.74 -2.73
C ILE A 139 -10.91 3.81 -1.29
N ALA A 140 -11.10 2.67 -0.62
CA ALA A 140 -11.53 2.65 0.78
C ALA A 140 -10.48 3.29 1.70
N ALA A 141 -9.19 2.99 1.51
CA ALA A 141 -8.10 3.60 2.26
C ALA A 141 -8.04 5.12 2.03
N ASP A 142 -8.13 5.57 0.78
CA ASP A 142 -8.06 6.99 0.42
C ASP A 142 -9.23 7.80 1.00
N VAL A 143 -10.45 7.25 0.98
CA VAL A 143 -11.63 7.90 1.61
C VAL A 143 -11.40 8.05 3.12
N LEU A 144 -10.84 7.05 3.79
CA LEU A 144 -10.53 7.12 5.22
C LEU A 144 -9.38 8.11 5.49
N TYR A 145 -8.37 8.19 4.63
CA TYR A 145 -7.30 9.19 4.74
C TYR A 145 -7.83 10.62 4.58
N ILE A 146 -8.75 10.86 3.65
CA ILE A 146 -9.40 12.17 3.53
C ILE A 146 -10.10 12.53 4.85
N TYR A 147 -10.84 11.61 5.45
CA TYR A 147 -11.51 11.83 6.73
C TYR A 147 -10.51 12.06 7.89
N LEU A 148 -9.35 11.42 7.85
CA LEU A 148 -8.30 11.54 8.86
C LEU A 148 -7.63 12.93 8.86
N PHE A 149 -7.47 13.52 7.67
CA PHE A 149 -6.70 14.76 7.49
C PHE A 149 -7.58 16.00 7.28
N TYR A 150 -8.92 15.86 7.28
CA TYR A 150 -9.86 16.97 7.16
C TYR A 150 -10.44 17.34 8.52
#